data_75669edea80107bbb92152a49e92fa37
#
_entry.id   75669edea80107bbb92152a49e92fa37
#
_cell.length_a   1.000
_cell.length_b   1.000
_cell.length_c   1.000
_cell.angle_alpha   90.00
_cell.angle_beta   90.00
_cell.angle_gamma   90.00
#
_symmetry.space_group_name_H-M   'P 1'
#
loop_
_entity.id
_entity.type
_entity.pdbx_description
1 polymer ?
#
loop_
_entity_poly.entity_id
_entity_poly.type
_entity_poly.pdbx_seq_one_letter_code
_entity_poly.pdbx_strand_id
1 'polypeptide(L)'
;MKNYNTFAEMEALLLTAIELPGSSIKKISAATAIKPNTLYKWKSNENAHLSPQKADALLLYFIQNEPERLFVAELIQAVNTLKNNI
;
A
#
# COMPACT_ATOMS: atom_id res chain seq x y z
N MET A 1 -1.48 13.59 8.86
CA MET A 1 -0.99 12.59 7.88
C MET A 1 -0.01 13.24 6.92
N LYS A 2 1.04 12.52 6.57
CA LYS A 2 2.01 13.00 5.61
C LYS A 2 1.37 13.17 4.23
N ASN A 3 1.63 14.28 3.57
CA ASN A 3 1.18 14.49 2.20
C ASN A 3 2.13 13.79 1.24
N TYR A 4 1.56 13.06 0.28
CA TYR A 4 2.34 12.38 -0.75
C TYR A 4 2.36 13.26 -1.99
N ASN A 5 3.55 13.64 -2.42
CA ASN A 5 3.73 14.56 -3.56
C ASN A 5 3.45 13.90 -4.89
N THR A 6 3.56 12.57 -4.95
CA THR A 6 3.34 11.83 -6.19
C THR A 6 2.49 10.59 -5.93
N PHE A 7 1.78 10.17 -6.98
CA PHE A 7 1.05 8.90 -6.95
C PHE A 7 1.99 7.72 -6.70
N ALA A 8 3.20 7.77 -7.24
CA ALA A 8 4.19 6.71 -7.04
C ALA A 8 4.58 6.54 -5.57
N GLU A 9 4.71 7.64 -4.83
CA GLU A 9 5.01 7.56 -3.39
C GLU A 9 3.87 6.91 -2.62
N MET A 10 2.63 7.29 -2.93
CA MET A 10 1.47 6.68 -2.30
C MET A 10 1.37 5.20 -2.62
N GLU A 11 1.58 4.83 -3.88
CA GLU A 11 1.53 3.43 -4.31
C GLU A 11 2.61 2.61 -3.60
N ALA A 12 3.82 3.13 -3.45
CA ALA A 12 4.90 2.47 -2.74
C ALA A 12 4.55 2.24 -1.27
N LEU A 13 3.93 3.22 -0.63
CA LEU A 13 3.47 3.07 0.75
C LEU A 13 2.43 1.97 0.88
N LEU A 14 1.44 1.97 -0.02
CA LEU A 14 0.39 0.95 -0.01
C LEU A 14 0.94 -0.45 -0.25
N LEU A 15 1.91 -0.57 -1.14
CA LEU A 15 2.56 -1.85 -1.39
C LEU A 15 3.29 -2.36 -0.15
N THR A 16 4.03 -1.49 0.53
CA THR A 16 4.69 -1.84 1.79
C THR A 16 3.67 -2.29 2.83
N ALA A 17 2.57 -1.55 2.96
CA ALA A 17 1.53 -1.88 3.93
C ALA A 17 0.89 -3.25 3.66
N ILE A 18 0.60 -3.57 2.39
CA ILE A 18 -0.05 -4.84 2.06
C ILE A 18 0.89 -6.03 2.21
N GLU A 19 2.20 -5.80 2.11
CA GLU A 19 3.21 -6.85 2.26
C GLU A 19 3.53 -7.16 3.72
N LEU A 20 3.11 -6.34 4.66
CA LEU A 20 3.30 -6.62 6.08
C LEU A 20 2.58 -7.90 6.49
N PRO A 21 3.17 -8.69 7.43
CA PRO A 21 2.52 -9.91 7.91
C PRO A 21 1.11 -9.65 8.43
N GLY A 22 0.23 -10.62 8.23
CA GLY A 22 -1.14 -10.54 8.73
C GLY A 22 -2.13 -9.85 7.81
N SER A 23 -1.72 -9.34 6.63
CA SER A 23 -2.68 -8.79 5.69
C SER A 23 -3.46 -9.91 5.00
N SER A 24 -4.74 -9.65 4.73
CA SER A 24 -5.61 -10.61 4.06
C SER A 24 -6.09 -10.03 2.72
N ILE A 25 -5.61 -10.61 1.64
CA ILE A 25 -6.05 -10.22 0.29
C ILE A 25 -7.55 -10.41 0.14
N LYS A 26 -8.10 -11.48 0.74
CA LYS A 26 -9.53 -11.74 0.68
C LYS A 26 -10.35 -10.62 1.32
N LYS A 27 -9.96 -10.18 2.52
CA LYS A 27 -10.64 -9.07 3.21
C LYS A 27 -10.52 -7.77 2.45
N ILE A 28 -9.32 -7.48 1.97
CA ILE A 28 -9.04 -6.26 1.21
C ILE A 28 -9.87 -6.24 -0.07
N SER A 29 -9.88 -7.34 -0.80
CA SER A 29 -10.67 -7.47 -2.02
C SER A 29 -12.17 -7.26 -1.77
N ALA A 30 -12.70 -7.87 -0.71
CA ALA A 30 -14.11 -7.72 -0.36
C ALA A 30 -14.47 -6.28 -0.01
N ALA A 31 -13.58 -5.57 0.69
CA ALA A 31 -13.84 -4.20 1.14
C ALA A 31 -13.65 -3.15 0.05
N THR A 32 -12.73 -3.38 -0.87
CA THR A 32 -12.34 -2.39 -1.88
C THR A 32 -12.93 -2.66 -3.26
N ALA A 33 -13.52 -3.84 -3.47
CA ALA A 33 -13.99 -4.32 -4.77
C ALA A 33 -12.86 -4.51 -5.79
N ILE A 34 -11.61 -4.51 -5.35
CA ILE A 34 -10.46 -4.83 -6.19
C ILE A 34 -10.35 -6.35 -6.26
N LYS A 35 -10.25 -6.90 -7.47
CA LYS A 35 -10.16 -8.35 -7.64
C LYS A 35 -8.87 -8.89 -7.02
N PRO A 36 -8.90 -10.06 -6.37
CA PRO A 36 -7.70 -10.64 -5.78
C PRO A 36 -6.55 -10.78 -6.77
N ASN A 37 -6.83 -11.19 -8.01
CA ASN A 37 -5.79 -11.33 -9.03
C ASN A 37 -5.11 -9.99 -9.34
N THR A 38 -5.85 -8.90 -9.32
CA THR A 38 -5.29 -7.57 -9.53
C THR A 38 -4.29 -7.23 -8.42
N LEU A 39 -4.64 -7.54 -7.17
CA LEU A 39 -3.76 -7.31 -6.03
C LEU A 39 -2.51 -8.18 -6.09
N TYR A 40 -2.65 -9.46 -6.44
CA TYR A 40 -1.50 -10.36 -6.56
C TYR A 40 -0.56 -9.93 -7.68
N LYS A 41 -1.09 -9.55 -8.84
CA LYS A 41 -0.27 -9.06 -9.95
C LYS A 41 0.49 -7.80 -9.56
N TRP A 42 -0.18 -6.89 -8.89
CA TRP A 42 0.44 -5.65 -8.45
C TRP A 42 1.57 -5.91 -7.46
N LYS A 43 1.37 -6.83 -6.51
CA LYS A 43 2.40 -7.17 -5.52
C LYS A 43 3.63 -7.84 -6.16
N SER A 44 3.44 -8.63 -7.20
CA SER A 44 4.49 -9.49 -7.75
C SER A 44 5.18 -8.92 -8.99
N ASN A 45 4.65 -7.86 -9.59
CA ASN A 45 5.16 -7.31 -10.86
C ASN A 45 5.51 -5.84 -10.68
N GLU A 46 6.80 -5.51 -10.78
CA GLU A 46 7.30 -4.14 -10.62
C GLU A 46 6.69 -3.17 -11.63
N ASN A 47 6.27 -3.66 -12.78
CA ASN A 47 5.70 -2.83 -13.83
C ASN A 47 4.19 -2.69 -13.73
N ALA A 48 3.55 -3.38 -12.78
CA ALA A 48 2.13 -3.27 -12.57
C ALA A 48 1.80 -2.08 -11.67
N HIS A 49 0.75 -1.36 -12.01
CA HIS A 49 0.31 -0.21 -11.25
C HIS A 49 -1.19 -0.28 -11.00
N LEU A 50 -1.62 0.25 -9.85
CA LEU A 50 -3.03 0.42 -9.57
C LEU A 50 -3.53 1.70 -10.22
N SER A 51 -4.80 1.71 -10.67
CA SER A 51 -5.43 2.94 -11.07
C SER A 51 -5.59 3.87 -9.86
N PRO A 52 -5.68 5.19 -10.06
CA PRO A 52 -5.89 6.12 -8.95
C PRO A 52 -7.11 5.77 -8.09
N GLN A 53 -8.21 5.33 -8.71
CA GLN A 53 -9.41 4.95 -7.98
C GLN A 53 -9.18 3.74 -7.10
N LYS A 54 -8.45 2.73 -7.58
CA LYS A 54 -8.12 1.54 -6.80
C LYS A 54 -7.16 1.88 -5.67
N ALA A 55 -6.17 2.72 -5.93
CA ALA A 55 -5.24 3.16 -4.90
C ALA A 55 -5.96 3.93 -3.79
N ASP A 56 -6.88 4.82 -4.15
CA ASP A 56 -7.66 5.56 -3.18
C ASP A 56 -8.52 4.63 -2.32
N ALA A 57 -9.17 3.64 -2.95
CA ALA A 57 -9.97 2.66 -2.23
C ALA A 57 -9.12 1.85 -1.24
N LEU A 58 -7.93 1.46 -1.65
CA LEU A 58 -7.02 0.71 -0.80
C LEU A 58 -6.52 1.56 0.37
N LEU A 59 -6.15 2.80 0.10
CA LEU A 59 -5.73 3.73 1.15
C LEU A 59 -6.84 3.92 2.18
N LEU A 60 -8.07 4.14 1.71
CA LEU A 60 -9.22 4.32 2.59
C LEU A 60 -9.45 3.07 3.44
N TYR A 61 -9.33 1.89 2.85
CA TYR A 61 -9.46 0.64 3.59
C TYR A 61 -8.49 0.58 4.77
N PHE A 62 -7.21 0.88 4.52
CA PHE A 62 -6.21 0.85 5.59
C PHE A 62 -6.50 1.91 6.65
N ILE A 63 -6.86 3.12 6.25
CA ILE A 63 -7.18 4.19 7.20
C ILE A 63 -8.33 3.79 8.12
N GLN A 64 -9.35 3.16 7.58
CA GLN A 64 -10.55 2.81 8.34
C GLN A 64 -10.42 1.53 9.14
N ASN A 65 -9.63 0.57 8.67
CA ASN A 65 -9.61 -0.77 9.27
C ASN A 65 -8.27 -1.16 9.90
N GLU A 66 -7.17 -0.68 9.34
CA GLU A 66 -5.83 -1.08 9.78
C GLU A 66 -4.85 0.10 9.69
N PRO A 67 -5.14 1.21 10.40
CA PRO A 67 -4.29 2.41 10.28
C PRO A 67 -2.86 2.18 10.75
N GLU A 68 -2.65 1.26 11.69
CA GLU A 68 -1.31 0.92 12.17
C GLU A 68 -0.42 0.36 11.07
N ARG A 69 -0.98 -0.29 10.05
CA ARG A 69 -0.20 -0.77 8.91
C ARG A 69 0.41 0.38 8.12
N LEU A 70 -0.36 1.43 7.92
CA LEU A 70 0.16 2.61 7.23
C LEU A 70 1.28 3.27 8.04
N PHE A 71 1.11 3.36 9.34
CA PHE A 71 2.12 3.93 10.23
C PHE A 71 3.42 3.12 10.16
N VAL A 72 3.33 1.80 10.28
CA VAL A 72 4.50 0.92 10.19
C VAL A 72 5.15 1.03 8.81
N ALA A 73 4.35 1.06 7.75
CA ALA A 73 4.87 1.20 6.38
C ALA A 73 5.63 2.51 6.20
N GLU A 74 5.13 3.61 6.76
CA GLU A 74 5.83 4.90 6.72
C GLU A 74 7.17 4.83 7.46
N LEU A 75 7.20 4.16 8.61
CA LEU A 75 8.45 3.97 9.36
C LEU A 75 9.46 3.16 8.56
N ILE A 76 9.03 2.08 7.93
CA ILE A 76 9.90 1.24 7.10
C ILE A 76 10.50 2.06 5.95
N GLN A 77 9.67 2.85 5.28
CA GLN A 77 10.14 3.70 4.18
C GLN A 77 11.13 4.75 4.65
N ALA A 78 10.87 5.35 5.81
CA ALA A 78 11.78 6.34 6.38
C ALA A 78 13.15 5.73 6.70
N VAL A 79 13.16 4.53 7.30
CA VAL A 79 14.41 3.83 7.60
C VAL A 79 15.17 3.49 6.32
N ASN A 80 14.47 3.02 5.30
CA ASN A 80 15.10 2.69 4.01
C ASN A 80 15.69 3.94 3.35
N THR A 81 15.01 5.06 3.43
CA THR A 81 15.50 6.33 2.90
C THR A 81 16.79 6.75 3.62
N LEU A 82 16.82 6.64 4.96
CA LEU A 82 18.01 6.96 5.74
C LEU A 82 19.18 6.05 5.36
N LYS A 83 18.93 4.76 5.21
CA LYS A 83 19.97 3.82 4.79
C LYS A 83 20.54 4.16 3.41
N ASN A 84 19.70 4.59 2.50
CA ASN A 84 20.13 4.92 1.14
C ASN A 84 20.92 6.23 1.07
N ASN A 85 20.78 7.09 2.06
CA ASN A 85 21.45 8.39 2.13
C ASN A 85 22.77 8.34 2.93
N ILE A 86 23.06 7.23 3.53
CA ILE A 86 24.33 7.00 4.26
C ILE A 86 25.34 6.27 3.33
#